data_3783312098c2242e96cbcc3f1d3b2182
#
_entry.id   3783312098c2242e96cbcc3f1d3b2182
#
_cell.length_a   1.000
_cell.length_b   1.000
_cell.length_c   1.000
_cell.angle_alpha   90.00
_cell.angle_beta   90.00
_cell.angle_gamma   90.00
#
_symmetry.space_group_name_H-M   'P 1'
#
loop_
_entity.id
_entity.type
_entity.pdbx_description
1 polymer ?
#
loop_
_entity_poly.entity_id
_entity_poly.type
_entity_poly.pdbx_seq_one_letter_code
_entity_poly.pdbx_strand_id
1 'polypeptide(L)'
;MNQSGPLHLTATLTRAKLEQLTDSLVERTAAPCRNCLRDAGLTSVDEVVLVGGQTRMPLLQEKAKQLFGKEPHKGVNPDEVVAMGAAIQGGILKGDVKDVLLLDVTPLTLGIETLGGVLTPLIERNTTIPAKKSQVFSTAADNQPAVTISIFQGDRKMARDNKSLGNFNLDGIPPAPRGVPQIEVTFDIDANGILNVSAKDLGTGKEQKITITAASGLSKDEIERMRKDAEIHAAEDAKRHDDVEARNKAESLAFQVEKTLKENGDKVPADKKAPVESALKDLQEALKGSDVAAIKAKEEALMKAMEPIAQAMYAQQGATGAQGAGPQGGFNPGADAGTPPPPHEEPKKGNDDAVDADFTMK
;
A
#
# COMPACT_ATOMS: atom_id res chain seq x y z
N MET A 1 23.84 40.22 -39.47
CA MET A 1 24.43 41.17 -40.43
C MET A 1 24.53 42.51 -39.73
N ASN A 2 25.66 43.17 -39.85
CA ASN A 2 25.84 44.56 -39.42
C ASN A 2 26.16 45.43 -40.66
N GLN A 3 26.45 46.71 -40.45
CA GLN A 3 26.80 47.64 -41.57
C GLN A 3 28.06 47.24 -42.35
N SER A 4 28.87 46.32 -41.85
CA SER A 4 30.11 45.82 -42.44
C SER A 4 29.95 44.50 -43.21
N GLY A 5 28.72 43.97 -43.36
CA GLY A 5 28.43 42.72 -44.06
C GLY A 5 28.17 41.51 -43.11
N PRO A 6 28.08 40.29 -43.67
CA PRO A 6 27.86 39.09 -42.88
C PRO A 6 29.06 38.74 -42.00
N LEU A 7 28.77 38.43 -40.70
CA LEU A 7 29.77 37.89 -39.79
C LEU A 7 29.64 36.37 -39.75
N HIS A 8 30.77 35.69 -39.89
CA HIS A 8 30.87 34.23 -39.86
C HIS A 8 31.62 33.78 -38.61
N LEU A 9 31.06 32.79 -37.90
CA LEU A 9 31.73 32.07 -36.82
C LEU A 9 31.96 30.64 -37.28
N THR A 10 33.23 30.22 -37.33
CA THR A 10 33.60 28.82 -37.55
C THR A 10 34.21 28.29 -36.28
N ALA A 11 33.61 27.24 -35.73
CA ALA A 11 34.10 26.58 -34.53
C ALA A 11 34.10 25.07 -34.75
N THR A 12 35.09 24.39 -34.16
CA THR A 12 35.15 22.92 -34.18
C THR A 12 34.78 22.39 -32.78
N LEU A 13 33.75 21.58 -32.73
CA LEU A 13 33.33 20.85 -31.53
C LEU A 13 33.82 19.39 -31.65
N THR A 14 34.78 19.01 -30.81
CA THR A 14 35.22 17.60 -30.72
C THR A 14 34.23 16.76 -29.94
N ARG A 15 34.21 15.45 -30.21
CA ARG A 15 33.39 14.49 -29.46
C ARG A 15 33.68 14.57 -27.97
N ALA A 16 34.93 14.55 -27.56
CA ALA A 16 35.33 14.64 -26.18
C ALA A 16 34.82 15.92 -25.48
N LYS A 17 34.82 17.06 -26.19
CA LYS A 17 34.28 18.31 -25.65
C LYS A 17 32.75 18.27 -25.51
N LEU A 18 32.04 17.66 -26.46
CA LEU A 18 30.60 17.45 -26.37
C LEU A 18 30.25 16.55 -25.18
N GLU A 19 30.94 15.43 -25.04
CA GLU A 19 30.76 14.51 -23.92
C GLU A 19 31.00 15.22 -22.58
N GLN A 20 32.08 15.98 -22.43
CA GLN A 20 32.33 16.78 -21.24
C GLN A 20 31.20 17.78 -20.92
N LEU A 21 30.66 18.45 -21.92
CA LEU A 21 29.58 19.43 -21.74
C LEU A 21 28.24 18.78 -21.36
N THR A 22 28.02 17.52 -21.75
CA THR A 22 26.75 16.81 -21.55
C THR A 22 26.83 15.75 -20.44
N ASP A 23 27.99 15.51 -19.84
CA ASP A 23 28.22 14.46 -18.85
C ASP A 23 27.23 14.54 -17.67
N SER A 24 27.01 15.72 -17.13
CA SER A 24 26.05 15.91 -16.02
C SER A 24 24.61 15.52 -16.38
N LEU A 25 24.21 15.67 -17.65
CA LEU A 25 22.89 15.27 -18.13
C LEU A 25 22.80 13.75 -18.26
N VAL A 26 23.86 13.11 -18.75
CA VAL A 26 23.94 11.66 -18.86
C VAL A 26 23.97 11.01 -17.48
N GLU A 27 24.75 11.54 -16.54
CA GLU A 27 24.80 11.03 -15.16
C GLU A 27 23.43 11.08 -14.46
N ARG A 28 22.60 12.08 -14.73
CA ARG A 28 21.25 12.18 -14.17
C ARG A 28 20.34 11.02 -14.57
N THR A 29 20.63 10.30 -15.64
CA THR A 29 19.83 9.14 -16.07
C THR A 29 20.08 7.91 -15.20
N ALA A 30 21.20 7.85 -14.48
CA ALA A 30 21.59 6.69 -13.67
C ALA A 30 20.66 6.43 -12.48
N ALA A 31 20.25 7.49 -11.78
CA ALA A 31 19.41 7.35 -10.60
C ALA A 31 18.02 6.77 -10.90
N PRO A 32 17.26 7.25 -11.91
CA PRO A 32 16.00 6.62 -12.31
C PRO A 32 16.14 5.14 -12.69
N CYS A 33 17.21 4.77 -13.40
CA CYS A 33 17.47 3.38 -13.78
C CYS A 33 17.66 2.48 -12.54
N ARG A 34 18.49 2.91 -11.58
CA ARG A 34 18.71 2.15 -10.33
C ARG A 34 17.44 2.06 -9.50
N ASN A 35 16.66 3.12 -9.42
CA ASN A 35 15.39 3.11 -8.71
C ASN A 35 14.41 2.13 -9.34
N CYS A 36 14.34 2.09 -10.67
CA CYS A 36 13.46 1.16 -11.40
C CYS A 36 13.85 -0.31 -11.11
N LEU A 37 15.15 -0.65 -11.13
CA LEU A 37 15.62 -1.99 -10.78
C LEU A 37 15.26 -2.36 -9.34
N ARG A 38 15.48 -1.43 -8.40
CA ARG A 38 15.14 -1.61 -6.99
C ARG A 38 13.63 -1.84 -6.79
N ASP A 39 12.80 -1.01 -7.41
CA ASP A 39 11.35 -1.08 -7.29
C ASP A 39 10.80 -2.39 -7.89
N ALA A 40 11.47 -2.91 -8.93
CA ALA A 40 11.15 -4.19 -9.53
C ALA A 40 11.71 -5.41 -8.74
N GLY A 41 12.55 -5.18 -7.72
CA GLY A 41 13.25 -6.25 -7.00
C GLY A 41 14.26 -7.02 -7.86
N LEU A 42 14.75 -6.40 -8.95
CA LEU A 42 15.66 -7.02 -9.92
C LEU A 42 17.10 -6.55 -9.70
N THR A 43 18.04 -7.47 -9.84
CA THR A 43 19.49 -7.19 -9.86
C THR A 43 20.05 -7.14 -11.28
N SER A 44 19.34 -7.69 -12.25
CA SER A 44 19.71 -7.73 -13.68
C SER A 44 18.47 -7.72 -14.56
N VAL A 45 18.63 -7.35 -15.81
CA VAL A 45 17.57 -7.37 -16.83
C VAL A 45 17.96 -8.33 -17.95
N ASP A 46 16.98 -8.86 -18.69
CA ASP A 46 17.22 -9.76 -19.82
C ASP A 46 17.71 -8.98 -21.03
N GLU A 47 17.12 -7.83 -21.31
CA GLU A 47 17.48 -6.96 -22.45
C GLU A 47 17.43 -5.49 -22.07
N VAL A 48 18.22 -4.66 -22.74
CA VAL A 48 18.23 -3.21 -22.66
C VAL A 48 17.84 -2.64 -24.00
N VAL A 49 16.68 -2.01 -24.10
CA VAL A 49 16.18 -1.38 -25.33
C VAL A 49 16.26 0.13 -25.17
N LEU A 50 16.97 0.79 -26.10
CA LEU A 50 17.12 2.25 -26.11
C LEU A 50 16.05 2.89 -27.01
N VAL A 51 15.37 3.90 -26.47
CA VAL A 51 14.25 4.58 -27.13
C VAL A 51 14.50 6.09 -27.15
N GLY A 52 14.14 6.73 -28.26
CA GLY A 52 14.31 8.16 -28.49
C GLY A 52 15.66 8.52 -29.14
N GLY A 53 15.66 9.56 -29.98
CA GLY A 53 16.83 9.96 -30.80
C GLY A 53 18.08 10.28 -29.99
N GLN A 54 17.95 10.79 -28.77
CA GLN A 54 19.07 11.09 -27.87
C GLN A 54 19.87 9.83 -27.49
N THR A 55 19.28 8.65 -27.52
CA THR A 55 19.96 7.39 -27.22
C THR A 55 20.95 6.94 -28.29
N ARG A 56 21.00 7.62 -29.42
CA ARG A 56 22.04 7.46 -30.45
C ARG A 56 23.40 7.97 -29.99
N MET A 57 23.46 8.79 -28.91
CA MET A 57 24.71 9.32 -28.36
C MET A 57 25.55 8.17 -27.79
N PRO A 58 26.82 7.98 -28.25
CA PRO A 58 27.65 6.88 -27.81
C PRO A 58 27.89 6.86 -26.28
N LEU A 59 28.11 8.04 -25.67
CA LEU A 59 28.29 8.15 -24.22
C LEU A 59 27.08 7.59 -23.44
N LEU A 60 25.85 7.83 -23.91
CA LEU A 60 24.65 7.33 -23.27
C LEU A 60 24.51 5.80 -23.43
N GLN A 61 24.89 5.26 -24.60
CA GLN A 61 24.92 3.80 -24.83
C GLN A 61 25.94 3.12 -23.91
N GLU A 62 27.14 3.69 -23.77
CA GLU A 62 28.15 3.21 -22.83
C GLU A 62 27.66 3.26 -21.38
N LYS A 63 27.00 4.35 -21.00
CA LYS A 63 26.42 4.50 -19.65
C LYS A 63 25.35 3.44 -19.39
N ALA A 64 24.46 3.19 -20.33
CA ALA A 64 23.45 2.12 -20.23
C ALA A 64 24.12 0.75 -20.07
N LYS A 65 25.15 0.46 -20.87
CA LYS A 65 25.91 -0.78 -20.75
C LYS A 65 26.56 -0.95 -19.37
N GLN A 66 27.15 0.12 -18.82
CA GLN A 66 27.75 0.11 -17.48
C GLN A 66 26.70 -0.10 -16.38
N LEU A 67 25.53 0.51 -16.49
CA LEU A 67 24.44 0.41 -15.51
C LEU A 67 23.80 -0.98 -15.45
N PHE A 68 23.57 -1.57 -16.60
CA PHE A 68 22.82 -2.83 -16.71
C PHE A 68 23.72 -4.04 -16.94
N GLY A 69 25.03 -3.87 -17.15
CA GLY A 69 25.97 -4.95 -17.42
C GLY A 69 25.75 -5.64 -18.76
N LYS A 70 24.89 -5.11 -19.64
CA LYS A 70 24.51 -5.67 -20.94
C LYS A 70 24.62 -4.67 -22.07
N GLU A 71 24.98 -5.15 -23.25
CA GLU A 71 24.97 -4.35 -24.48
C GLU A 71 23.54 -3.99 -24.82
N PRO A 72 23.23 -2.71 -25.10
CA PRO A 72 21.91 -2.32 -25.54
C PRO A 72 21.53 -2.97 -26.88
N HIS A 73 20.27 -3.40 -26.98
CA HIS A 73 19.71 -3.99 -28.19
C HIS A 73 19.71 -2.99 -29.35
N LYS A 74 20.19 -3.41 -30.52
CA LYS A 74 20.36 -2.56 -31.72
C LYS A 74 19.32 -2.82 -32.82
N GLY A 75 18.41 -3.77 -32.60
CA GLY A 75 17.44 -4.22 -33.60
C GLY A 75 16.23 -3.30 -33.79
N VAL A 76 16.09 -2.24 -32.98
CA VAL A 76 14.95 -1.34 -33.02
C VAL A 76 15.43 0.07 -33.37
N ASN A 77 14.72 0.74 -34.29
CA ASN A 77 14.98 2.15 -34.59
C ASN A 77 14.45 3.02 -33.45
N PRO A 78 15.32 3.70 -32.64
CA PRO A 78 14.90 4.47 -31.49
C PRO A 78 13.98 5.66 -31.80
N ASP A 79 13.92 6.11 -33.07
CA ASP A 79 13.06 7.22 -33.49
C ASP A 79 11.64 6.74 -33.85
N GLU A 80 11.48 5.48 -34.27
CA GLU A 80 10.22 4.92 -34.77
C GLU A 80 9.53 3.97 -33.78
N VAL A 81 10.26 3.44 -32.81
CA VAL A 81 9.76 2.40 -31.91
C VAL A 81 8.49 2.79 -31.14
N VAL A 82 8.34 4.07 -30.79
CA VAL A 82 7.14 4.58 -30.10
C VAL A 82 5.92 4.51 -31.03
N ALA A 83 6.09 4.90 -32.30
CA ALA A 83 5.02 4.82 -33.30
C ALA A 83 4.63 3.35 -33.59
N MET A 84 5.63 2.46 -33.67
CA MET A 84 5.40 1.00 -33.80
C MET A 84 4.63 0.44 -32.60
N GLY A 85 5.03 0.80 -31.39
CA GLY A 85 4.34 0.39 -30.18
C GLY A 85 2.89 0.89 -30.11
N ALA A 86 2.65 2.13 -30.51
CA ALA A 86 1.30 2.69 -30.60
C ALA A 86 0.42 1.95 -31.62
N ALA A 87 0.99 1.57 -32.77
CA ALA A 87 0.29 0.79 -33.78
C ALA A 87 -0.06 -0.62 -33.30
N ILE A 88 0.88 -1.29 -32.60
CA ILE A 88 0.64 -2.60 -31.97
C ILE A 88 -0.47 -2.50 -30.93
N GLN A 89 -0.42 -1.49 -30.05
CA GLN A 89 -1.47 -1.25 -29.05
C GLN A 89 -2.84 -1.00 -29.69
N GLY A 90 -2.89 -0.24 -30.79
CA GLY A 90 -4.11 -0.07 -31.58
C GLY A 90 -4.65 -1.40 -32.12
N GLY A 91 -3.77 -2.28 -32.59
CA GLY A 91 -4.12 -3.64 -33.01
C GLY A 91 -4.65 -4.52 -31.88
N ILE A 92 -4.07 -4.42 -30.68
CA ILE A 92 -4.55 -5.12 -29.47
C ILE A 92 -5.96 -4.65 -29.10
N LEU A 93 -6.20 -3.34 -29.05
CA LEU A 93 -7.50 -2.76 -28.73
C LEU A 93 -8.59 -3.15 -29.76
N LYS A 94 -8.21 -3.30 -31.02
CA LYS A 94 -9.09 -3.74 -32.10
C LYS A 94 -9.32 -5.27 -32.10
N GLY A 95 -8.47 -6.03 -31.41
CA GLY A 95 -8.52 -7.50 -31.38
C GLY A 95 -7.76 -8.19 -32.51
N ASP A 96 -7.00 -7.45 -33.32
CA ASP A 96 -6.21 -7.98 -34.43
C ASP A 96 -4.91 -8.63 -33.92
N VAL A 97 -4.36 -8.16 -32.78
CA VAL A 97 -3.17 -8.68 -32.12
C VAL A 97 -3.57 -9.31 -30.80
N LYS A 98 -3.30 -10.62 -30.62
CA LYS A 98 -3.69 -11.40 -29.44
C LYS A 98 -2.51 -11.95 -28.64
N ASP A 99 -1.31 -11.94 -29.24
CA ASP A 99 -0.13 -12.59 -28.70
C ASP A 99 0.72 -11.66 -27.81
N VAL A 100 0.29 -10.38 -27.65
CA VAL A 100 0.98 -9.37 -26.85
C VAL A 100 0.02 -8.85 -25.78
N LEU A 101 0.44 -8.94 -24.52
CA LEU A 101 -0.27 -8.37 -23.37
C LEU A 101 0.52 -7.18 -22.85
N LEU A 102 -0.09 -5.99 -22.90
CA LEU A 102 0.42 -4.80 -22.22
C LEU A 102 -0.39 -4.57 -20.95
N LEU A 103 0.28 -4.59 -19.81
CA LEU A 103 -0.30 -4.27 -18.51
C LEU A 103 0.30 -2.95 -18.03
N ASP A 104 -0.54 -2.07 -17.56
CA ASP A 104 -0.12 -0.83 -16.92
C ASP A 104 -0.03 -1.02 -15.40
N VAL A 105 0.56 -0.06 -14.69
CA VAL A 105 0.73 -0.10 -13.24
C VAL A 105 0.28 1.21 -12.61
N THR A 106 -0.12 1.14 -11.35
CA THR A 106 -0.42 2.34 -10.55
C THR A 106 0.86 3.13 -10.31
N PRO A 107 0.90 4.45 -10.61
CA PRO A 107 2.11 5.26 -10.45
C PRO A 107 2.42 5.61 -8.98
N LEU A 108 1.41 5.60 -8.12
CA LEU A 108 1.45 5.93 -6.69
C LEU A 108 0.49 5.02 -5.92
N THR A 109 0.74 4.86 -4.64
CA THR A 109 -0.11 4.12 -3.71
C THR A 109 -1.49 4.77 -3.58
N LEU A 110 -2.53 3.94 -3.54
CA LEU A 110 -3.92 4.33 -3.29
C LEU A 110 -4.37 3.77 -1.95
N GLY A 111 -4.98 4.58 -1.12
CA GLY A 111 -5.41 4.17 0.20
C GLY A 111 -6.47 5.11 0.79
N ILE A 112 -6.85 4.81 2.02
CA ILE A 112 -7.80 5.61 2.80
C ILE A 112 -7.15 6.17 4.06
N GLU A 113 -7.71 7.25 4.57
CA GLU A 113 -7.38 7.76 5.90
C GLU A 113 -8.02 6.88 6.97
N THR A 114 -7.22 6.49 7.95
CA THR A 114 -7.64 5.74 9.12
C THR A 114 -7.35 6.49 10.41
N LEU A 115 -7.68 5.90 11.55
CA LEU A 115 -7.57 6.52 12.86
C LEU A 115 -6.17 7.13 13.10
N GLY A 116 -6.15 8.40 13.50
CA GLY A 116 -4.92 9.16 13.70
C GLY A 116 -4.37 9.83 12.44
N GLY A 117 -5.12 9.85 11.32
CA GLY A 117 -4.72 10.49 10.07
C GLY A 117 -3.66 9.73 9.29
N VAL A 118 -3.54 8.43 9.51
CA VAL A 118 -2.62 7.53 8.81
C VAL A 118 -3.20 7.14 7.46
N LEU A 119 -2.37 7.07 6.41
CA LEU A 119 -2.73 6.46 5.14
C LEU A 119 -2.60 4.94 5.24
N THR A 120 -3.71 4.23 5.18
CA THR A 120 -3.73 2.77 5.05
C THR A 120 -3.80 2.40 3.58
N PRO A 121 -2.75 1.78 3.01
CA PRO A 121 -2.71 1.42 1.61
C PRO A 121 -3.64 0.24 1.32
N LEU A 122 -4.40 0.31 0.21
CA LEU A 122 -5.15 -0.80 -0.35
C LEU A 122 -4.53 -1.30 -1.66
N ILE A 123 -4.13 -0.38 -2.54
CA ILE A 123 -3.40 -0.70 -3.78
C ILE A 123 -2.06 0.03 -3.72
N GLU A 124 -0.98 -0.72 -3.61
CA GLU A 124 0.36 -0.14 -3.57
C GLU A 124 0.80 0.35 -4.95
N ARG A 125 1.73 1.29 -4.99
CA ARG A 125 2.35 1.73 -6.24
C ARG A 125 2.96 0.52 -6.98
N ASN A 126 3.07 0.62 -8.29
CA ASN A 126 3.55 -0.43 -9.19
C ASN A 126 2.68 -1.70 -9.19
N THR A 127 1.47 -1.66 -8.63
CA THR A 127 0.50 -2.74 -8.79
C THR A 127 -0.03 -2.74 -10.22
N THR A 128 0.05 -3.89 -10.88
CA THR A 128 -0.49 -4.09 -12.24
C THR A 128 -2.00 -3.90 -12.25
N ILE A 129 -2.51 -3.15 -13.22
CA ILE A 129 -3.94 -2.94 -13.44
C ILE A 129 -4.44 -3.74 -14.67
N PRO A 130 -5.69 -4.22 -14.66
CA PRO A 130 -6.73 -3.99 -13.64
C PRO A 130 -6.45 -4.71 -12.32
N ALA A 131 -6.85 -4.11 -11.19
CA ALA A 131 -6.64 -4.65 -9.85
C ALA A 131 -7.83 -4.38 -8.93
N LYS A 132 -8.18 -5.36 -8.11
CA LYS A 132 -9.21 -5.24 -7.09
C LYS A 132 -8.67 -5.68 -5.74
N LYS A 133 -8.86 -4.85 -4.71
CA LYS A 133 -8.44 -5.11 -3.33
C LYS A 133 -9.53 -4.68 -2.37
N SER A 134 -9.76 -5.51 -1.36
CA SER A 134 -10.73 -5.23 -0.28
C SER A 134 -10.05 -5.40 1.07
N GLN A 135 -10.45 -4.57 2.03
CA GLN A 135 -10.03 -4.68 3.42
C GLN A 135 -11.19 -4.30 4.34
N VAL A 136 -11.30 -5.00 5.46
CA VAL A 136 -12.32 -4.73 6.47
C VAL A 136 -11.79 -3.75 7.50
N PHE A 137 -12.55 -2.70 7.75
CA PHE A 137 -12.31 -1.67 8.76
C PHE A 137 -13.44 -1.67 9.77
N SER A 138 -13.29 -0.84 10.81
CA SER A 138 -14.31 -0.70 11.83
C SER A 138 -14.49 0.76 12.25
N THR A 139 -15.48 1.02 13.12
CA THR A 139 -15.73 2.36 13.67
C THR A 139 -14.68 2.74 14.72
N ALA A 140 -14.32 4.02 14.75
CA ALA A 140 -13.36 4.59 15.71
C ALA A 140 -13.99 5.02 17.03
N ALA A 141 -15.33 5.24 17.05
CA ALA A 141 -16.07 5.68 18.23
C ALA A 141 -17.30 4.81 18.48
N ASP A 142 -17.77 4.79 19.74
CA ASP A 142 -19.00 4.09 20.12
C ASP A 142 -20.22 4.76 19.49
N ASN A 143 -21.20 3.91 19.09
CA ASN A 143 -22.47 4.36 18.53
C ASN A 143 -22.31 5.29 17.30
N GLN A 144 -21.26 5.12 16.53
CA GLN A 144 -20.98 5.92 15.34
C GLN A 144 -21.97 5.54 14.22
N PRO A 145 -22.89 6.46 13.80
CA PRO A 145 -23.96 6.13 12.86
C PRO A 145 -23.52 6.16 11.40
N ALA A 146 -22.34 6.71 11.12
CA ALA A 146 -21.79 6.88 9.80
C ALA A 146 -20.26 6.87 9.82
N VAL A 147 -19.63 6.47 8.71
CA VAL A 147 -18.18 6.59 8.50
C VAL A 147 -17.90 7.37 7.23
N THR A 148 -16.93 8.27 7.29
CA THR A 148 -16.42 8.98 6.11
C THR A 148 -15.23 8.21 5.57
N ILE A 149 -15.29 7.85 4.29
CA ILE A 149 -14.20 7.22 3.56
C ILE A 149 -13.49 8.31 2.77
N SER A 150 -12.31 8.72 3.24
CA SER A 150 -11.44 9.71 2.58
C SER A 150 -10.36 8.99 1.80
N ILE A 151 -10.29 9.20 0.48
CA ILE A 151 -9.44 8.49 -0.46
C ILE A 151 -8.26 9.36 -0.84
N PHE A 152 -7.07 8.79 -0.77
CA PHE A 152 -5.82 9.49 -1.06
C PHE A 152 -4.93 8.70 -2.03
N GLN A 153 -4.07 9.46 -2.73
CA GLN A 153 -3.05 8.95 -3.62
C GLN A 153 -1.70 9.54 -3.27
N GLY A 154 -0.70 8.68 -3.03
CA GLY A 154 0.68 9.06 -2.70
C GLY A 154 1.36 8.03 -1.81
N ASP A 155 2.65 8.23 -1.57
CA ASP A 155 3.52 7.29 -0.84
C ASP A 155 3.92 7.80 0.56
N ARG A 156 3.36 8.96 1.02
CA ARG A 156 3.57 9.49 2.37
C ARG A 156 2.71 8.70 3.38
N LYS A 157 3.22 8.50 4.59
CA LYS A 157 2.54 7.70 5.63
C LYS A 157 1.34 8.40 6.26
N MET A 158 1.32 9.75 6.27
CA MET A 158 0.19 10.51 6.77
C MET A 158 -0.75 10.89 5.62
N ALA A 159 -2.05 10.66 5.77
CA ALA A 159 -3.06 10.90 4.73
C ALA A 159 -3.03 12.33 4.18
N ARG A 160 -2.96 13.34 5.08
CA ARG A 160 -2.92 14.76 4.73
C ARG A 160 -1.73 15.19 3.85
N ASP A 161 -0.65 14.42 3.86
CA ASP A 161 0.56 14.72 3.10
C ASP A 161 0.52 14.10 1.70
N ASN A 162 -0.61 13.48 1.34
CA ASN A 162 -0.89 12.87 0.04
C ASN A 162 -2.00 13.65 -0.71
N LYS A 163 -2.19 13.33 -1.97
CA LYS A 163 -3.24 13.92 -2.81
C LYS A 163 -4.59 13.34 -2.45
N SER A 164 -5.52 14.19 -2.01
CA SER A 164 -6.92 13.77 -1.84
C SER A 164 -7.58 13.58 -3.21
N LEU A 165 -8.22 12.43 -3.39
CA LEU A 165 -9.00 12.08 -4.59
C LEU A 165 -10.49 12.29 -4.41
N GLY A 166 -10.96 12.35 -3.17
CA GLY A 166 -12.37 12.53 -2.81
C GLY A 166 -12.74 11.82 -1.53
N ASN A 167 -13.97 12.00 -1.11
CA ASN A 167 -14.54 11.31 0.04
C ASN A 167 -16.03 11.02 -0.18
N PHE A 168 -16.57 10.09 0.58
CA PHE A 168 -17.99 9.79 0.66
C PHE A 168 -18.35 9.20 2.03
N ASN A 169 -19.63 9.25 2.39
CA ASN A 169 -20.12 8.75 3.66
C ASN A 169 -20.89 7.45 3.48
N LEU A 170 -20.64 6.49 4.34
CA LEU A 170 -21.49 5.33 4.56
C LEU A 170 -22.34 5.57 5.81
N ASP A 171 -23.63 5.85 5.60
CA ASP A 171 -24.58 6.17 6.65
C ASP A 171 -25.43 4.97 7.07
N GLY A 172 -26.02 5.07 8.28
CA GLY A 172 -26.99 4.12 8.79
C GLY A 172 -26.35 2.83 9.30
N ILE A 173 -25.19 2.97 9.90
CA ILE A 173 -24.55 1.93 10.71
C ILE A 173 -25.32 1.83 12.03
N PRO A 174 -25.74 0.63 12.45
CA PRO A 174 -26.44 0.45 13.72
C PRO A 174 -25.58 0.87 14.91
N PRO A 175 -26.16 1.44 15.98
CA PRO A 175 -25.41 1.76 17.18
C PRO A 175 -24.76 0.50 17.75
N ALA A 176 -23.43 0.55 17.88
CA ALA A 176 -22.61 -0.53 18.44
C ALA A 176 -21.36 0.04 19.09
N PRO A 177 -20.70 -0.69 20.00
CA PRO A 177 -19.38 -0.31 20.49
C PRO A 177 -18.37 -0.19 19.33
N ARG A 178 -17.39 0.71 19.46
CA ARG A 178 -16.30 0.85 18.50
C ARG A 178 -15.61 -0.51 18.28
N GLY A 179 -15.15 -0.75 17.05
CA GLY A 179 -14.50 -2.00 16.67
C GLY A 179 -15.46 -3.16 16.35
N VAL A 180 -16.77 -3.03 16.62
CA VAL A 180 -17.78 -4.08 16.35
C VAL A 180 -18.31 -4.02 14.91
N PRO A 181 -18.74 -2.85 14.36
CA PRO A 181 -19.16 -2.78 12.98
C PRO A 181 -18.04 -3.17 12.02
N GLN A 182 -18.36 -3.95 11.00
CA GLN A 182 -17.42 -4.39 9.98
C GLN A 182 -17.75 -3.72 8.66
N ILE A 183 -16.85 -2.87 8.18
CA ILE A 183 -17.00 -2.08 6.98
C ILE A 183 -15.96 -2.53 5.97
N GLU A 184 -16.40 -3.25 4.95
CA GLU A 184 -15.54 -3.67 3.84
C GLU A 184 -15.37 -2.51 2.87
N VAL A 185 -14.14 -2.04 2.71
CA VAL A 185 -13.77 -1.05 1.69
C VAL A 185 -13.09 -1.77 0.55
N THR A 186 -13.62 -1.59 -0.66
CA THR A 186 -13.10 -2.19 -1.88
C THR A 186 -12.63 -1.12 -2.83
N PHE A 187 -11.41 -1.26 -3.32
CA PHE A 187 -10.82 -0.51 -4.42
C PHE A 187 -10.79 -1.39 -5.66
N ASP A 188 -11.38 -0.91 -6.75
CA ASP A 188 -11.47 -1.61 -8.02
C ASP A 188 -11.02 -0.65 -9.13
N ILE A 189 -9.81 -0.86 -9.64
CA ILE A 189 -9.23 -0.05 -10.72
C ILE A 189 -9.25 -0.85 -12.02
N ASP A 190 -9.84 -0.29 -13.06
CA ASP A 190 -9.94 -0.92 -14.36
C ASP A 190 -8.68 -0.73 -15.21
N ALA A 191 -8.64 -1.36 -16.38
CA ALA A 191 -7.53 -1.25 -17.34
C ALA A 191 -7.31 0.19 -17.89
N ASN A 192 -8.28 1.08 -17.74
CA ASN A 192 -8.19 2.49 -18.14
C ASN A 192 -7.74 3.40 -16.99
N GLY A 193 -7.48 2.82 -15.80
CA GLY A 193 -7.12 3.57 -14.61
C GLY A 193 -8.29 4.26 -13.91
N ILE A 194 -9.54 3.88 -14.20
CA ILE A 194 -10.72 4.37 -13.50
C ILE A 194 -10.82 3.62 -12.18
N LEU A 195 -10.81 4.36 -11.08
CA LEU A 195 -10.89 3.82 -9.73
C LEU A 195 -12.34 3.90 -9.21
N ASN A 196 -12.93 2.76 -8.92
CA ASN A 196 -14.18 2.64 -8.19
C ASN A 196 -13.88 2.26 -6.73
N VAL A 197 -14.38 3.05 -5.80
CA VAL A 197 -14.26 2.76 -4.37
C VAL A 197 -15.64 2.54 -3.81
N SER A 198 -15.86 1.40 -3.14
CA SER A 198 -17.08 1.12 -2.41
C SER A 198 -16.79 0.82 -0.95
N ALA A 199 -17.74 1.16 -0.09
CA ALA A 199 -17.75 0.81 1.31
C ALA A 199 -19.06 0.12 1.65
N LYS A 200 -18.99 -1.06 2.26
CA LYS A 200 -20.15 -1.88 2.59
C LYS A 200 -20.13 -2.25 4.07
N ASP A 201 -21.20 -1.96 4.77
CA ASP A 201 -21.43 -2.49 6.12
C ASP A 201 -21.85 -3.96 6.01
N LEU A 202 -21.02 -4.87 6.50
CA LEU A 202 -21.29 -6.31 6.43
C LEU A 202 -22.45 -6.74 7.33
N GLY A 203 -22.78 -5.96 8.37
CA GLY A 203 -23.90 -6.23 9.26
C GLY A 203 -25.27 -5.93 8.64
N THR A 204 -25.40 -4.79 7.97
CA THR A 204 -26.66 -4.34 7.36
C THR A 204 -26.77 -4.60 5.87
N GLY A 205 -25.62 -4.84 5.21
CA GLY A 205 -25.53 -4.93 3.75
C GLY A 205 -25.61 -3.59 3.01
N LYS A 206 -25.72 -2.46 3.73
CA LYS A 206 -25.70 -1.12 3.12
C LYS A 206 -24.37 -0.85 2.45
N GLU A 207 -24.40 -0.28 1.26
CA GLU A 207 -23.23 0.03 0.44
C GLU A 207 -23.33 1.45 -0.11
N GLN A 208 -22.21 2.13 -0.17
CA GLN A 208 -22.00 3.39 -0.87
C GLN A 208 -20.76 3.28 -1.75
N LYS A 209 -20.75 4.03 -2.86
CA LYS A 209 -19.64 4.00 -3.82
C LYS A 209 -19.39 5.36 -4.43
N ILE A 210 -18.13 5.56 -4.84
CA ILE A 210 -17.70 6.70 -5.64
C ILE A 210 -16.85 6.19 -6.82
N THR A 211 -16.98 6.84 -7.95
CA THR A 211 -16.11 6.58 -9.12
C THR A 211 -15.18 7.78 -9.31
N ILE A 212 -13.89 7.52 -9.31
CA ILE A 212 -12.84 8.50 -9.54
C ILE A 212 -12.26 8.21 -10.92
N THR A 213 -12.56 9.07 -11.88
CA THR A 213 -12.03 8.94 -13.23
C THR A 213 -10.52 9.18 -13.23
N ALA A 214 -9.80 8.51 -14.13
CA ALA A 214 -8.33 8.54 -14.26
C ALA A 214 -7.72 9.95 -14.35
N ALA A 215 -8.51 10.94 -14.59
CA ALA A 215 -8.16 12.34 -14.48
C ALA A 215 -8.01 12.77 -13.00
N SER A 216 -7.28 12.01 -12.19
CA SER A 216 -6.76 12.52 -10.90
C SER A 216 -5.85 13.73 -11.12
N GLY A 217 -5.67 14.12 -12.38
CA GLY A 217 -5.05 15.37 -12.79
C GLY A 217 -3.59 15.53 -12.40
N LEU A 218 -2.94 14.45 -11.93
CA LEU A 218 -1.51 14.48 -11.65
C LEU A 218 -0.72 14.44 -12.94
N SER A 219 0.03 15.49 -13.21
CA SER A 219 1.05 15.50 -14.26
C SER A 219 2.21 14.58 -13.87
N LYS A 220 3.00 14.18 -14.87
CA LYS A 220 4.22 13.39 -14.62
C LYS A 220 5.17 14.07 -13.65
N ASP A 221 5.29 15.39 -13.74
CA ASP A 221 6.14 16.20 -12.85
C ASP A 221 5.62 16.21 -11.41
N GLU A 222 4.30 16.23 -11.22
CA GLU A 222 3.70 16.15 -9.89
C GLU A 222 3.90 14.75 -9.28
N ILE A 223 3.73 13.68 -10.05
CA ILE A 223 4.01 12.30 -9.61
C ILE A 223 5.47 12.18 -9.16
N GLU A 224 6.41 12.67 -9.98
CA GLU A 224 7.84 12.62 -9.65
C GLU A 224 8.17 13.46 -8.41
N ARG A 225 7.55 14.62 -8.26
CA ARG A 225 7.69 15.46 -7.07
C ARG A 225 7.17 14.74 -5.82
N MET A 226 5.97 14.16 -5.87
CA MET A 226 5.38 13.42 -4.75
C MET A 226 6.25 12.21 -4.34
N ARG A 227 6.83 11.52 -5.30
CA ARG A 227 7.77 10.42 -5.04
C ARG A 227 9.04 10.90 -4.34
N LYS A 228 9.64 11.99 -4.81
CA LYS A 228 10.83 12.59 -4.17
C LYS A 228 10.51 13.09 -2.76
N ASP A 229 9.37 13.73 -2.58
CA ASP A 229 8.93 14.21 -1.28
C ASP A 229 8.74 13.04 -0.30
N ALA A 230 8.18 11.92 -0.75
CA ALA A 230 8.06 10.72 0.05
C ALA A 230 9.43 10.11 0.42
N GLU A 231 10.40 10.09 -0.50
CA GLU A 231 11.76 9.62 -0.22
C GLU A 231 12.50 10.52 0.79
N ILE A 232 12.38 11.85 0.64
CA ILE A 232 13.03 12.83 1.53
C ILE A 232 12.50 12.74 2.96
N HIS A 233 11.19 12.56 3.11
CA HIS A 233 10.51 12.53 4.40
C HIS A 233 10.31 11.12 4.98
N ALA A 234 10.82 10.08 4.33
CA ALA A 234 10.56 8.68 4.71
C ALA A 234 10.86 8.37 6.18
N ALA A 235 11.99 8.87 6.71
CA ALA A 235 12.38 8.65 8.10
C ALA A 235 11.50 9.41 9.10
N GLU A 236 11.11 10.65 8.77
CA GLU A 236 10.20 11.46 9.59
C GLU A 236 8.80 10.87 9.60
N ASP A 237 8.32 10.46 8.44
CA ASP A 237 7.01 9.83 8.27
C ASP A 237 6.92 8.49 8.99
N ALA A 238 7.97 7.66 8.93
CA ALA A 238 8.02 6.40 9.67
C ALA A 238 7.88 6.67 11.17
N LYS A 239 8.62 7.64 11.71
CA LYS A 239 8.52 7.99 13.13
C LYS A 239 7.13 8.51 13.50
N ARG A 240 6.53 9.39 12.68
CA ARG A 240 5.17 9.90 12.94
C ARG A 240 4.13 8.79 12.88
N HIS A 241 4.27 7.87 11.94
CA HIS A 241 3.40 6.69 11.82
C HIS A 241 3.50 5.83 13.08
N ASP A 242 4.73 5.47 13.51
CA ASP A 242 4.97 4.66 14.70
C ASP A 242 4.45 5.32 15.99
N ASP A 243 4.53 6.65 16.06
CA ASP A 243 3.99 7.42 17.19
C ASP A 243 2.45 7.38 17.23
N VAL A 244 1.80 7.51 16.08
CA VAL A 244 0.35 7.42 15.95
C VAL A 244 -0.13 5.99 16.22
N GLU A 245 0.55 5.00 15.65
CA GLU A 245 0.21 3.58 15.85
C GLU A 245 0.32 3.18 17.32
N ALA A 246 1.40 3.58 18.00
CA ALA A 246 1.56 3.34 19.43
C ALA A 246 0.42 3.98 20.24
N ARG A 247 0.01 5.20 19.90
CA ARG A 247 -1.11 5.86 20.55
C ARG A 247 -2.42 5.13 20.34
N ASN A 248 -2.74 4.78 19.08
CA ASN A 248 -3.95 4.05 18.71
C ASN A 248 -4.05 2.69 19.43
N LYS A 249 -2.91 1.98 19.53
CA LYS A 249 -2.81 0.71 20.25
C LYS A 249 -3.06 0.88 21.73
N ALA A 250 -2.45 1.88 22.36
CA ALA A 250 -2.64 2.20 23.78
C ALA A 250 -4.10 2.62 24.08
N GLU A 251 -4.74 3.40 23.21
CA GLU A 251 -6.16 3.77 23.34
C GLU A 251 -7.08 2.55 23.21
N SER A 252 -6.77 1.64 22.27
CA SER A 252 -7.52 0.39 22.10
C SER A 252 -7.39 -0.53 23.32
N LEU A 253 -6.18 -0.66 23.86
CA LEU A 253 -5.92 -1.43 25.07
C LEU A 253 -6.67 -0.84 26.27
N ALA A 254 -6.58 0.47 26.49
CA ALA A 254 -7.28 1.15 27.59
C ALA A 254 -8.80 0.89 27.52
N PHE A 255 -9.38 0.98 26.32
CA PHE A 255 -10.80 0.70 26.13
C PHE A 255 -11.17 -0.76 26.40
N GLN A 256 -10.38 -1.71 25.89
CA GLN A 256 -10.62 -3.14 26.13
C GLN A 256 -10.55 -3.49 27.61
N VAL A 257 -9.56 -2.95 28.32
CA VAL A 257 -9.41 -3.17 29.76
C VAL A 257 -10.56 -2.56 30.52
N GLU A 258 -10.96 -1.32 30.21
CA GLU A 258 -12.11 -0.67 30.84
C GLU A 258 -13.39 -1.48 30.64
N LYS A 259 -13.64 -1.95 29.43
CA LYS A 259 -14.79 -2.81 29.09
C LYS A 259 -14.75 -4.11 29.88
N THR A 260 -13.60 -4.78 29.92
CA THR A 260 -13.42 -6.04 30.67
C THR A 260 -13.67 -5.85 32.16
N LEU A 261 -13.20 -4.74 32.74
CA LEU A 261 -13.45 -4.41 34.14
C LEU A 261 -14.92 -4.10 34.43
N LYS A 262 -15.64 -3.46 33.49
CA LYS A 262 -17.08 -3.22 33.61
C LYS A 262 -17.92 -4.51 33.53
N GLU A 263 -17.58 -5.38 32.59
CA GLU A 263 -18.35 -6.61 32.31
C GLU A 263 -18.04 -7.75 33.29
N ASN A 264 -16.81 -7.85 33.78
CA ASN A 264 -16.34 -8.97 34.59
C ASN A 264 -15.72 -8.53 35.93
N GLY A 265 -15.81 -7.25 36.29
CA GLY A 265 -15.16 -6.72 37.50
C GLY A 265 -15.61 -7.36 38.81
N ASP A 266 -16.83 -7.89 38.87
CA ASP A 266 -17.37 -8.61 40.03
C ASP A 266 -16.76 -10.01 40.17
N LYS A 267 -16.18 -10.58 39.13
CA LYS A 267 -15.52 -11.89 39.12
C LYS A 267 -14.03 -11.81 39.44
N VAL A 268 -13.46 -10.59 39.42
CA VAL A 268 -12.03 -10.36 39.68
C VAL A 268 -11.82 -10.03 41.16
N PRO A 269 -10.90 -10.72 41.87
CA PRO A 269 -10.56 -10.38 43.23
C PRO A 269 -10.11 -8.93 43.39
N ALA A 270 -10.55 -8.23 44.44
CA ALA A 270 -10.32 -6.80 44.63
C ALA A 270 -8.83 -6.43 44.72
N ASP A 271 -7.99 -7.32 45.24
CA ASP A 271 -6.53 -7.18 45.33
C ASP A 271 -5.86 -7.15 43.95
N LYS A 272 -6.43 -7.83 42.96
CA LYS A 272 -5.93 -7.83 41.55
C LYS A 272 -6.55 -6.73 40.70
N LYS A 273 -7.74 -6.25 41.06
CA LYS A 273 -8.46 -5.21 40.34
C LYS A 273 -7.83 -3.82 40.53
N ALA A 274 -7.46 -3.47 41.77
CA ALA A 274 -6.93 -2.17 42.12
C ALA A 274 -5.62 -1.78 41.34
N PRO A 275 -4.63 -2.67 41.17
CA PRO A 275 -3.45 -2.37 40.34
C PRO A 275 -3.78 -2.06 38.85
N VAL A 276 -4.76 -2.79 38.30
CA VAL A 276 -5.17 -2.59 36.90
C VAL A 276 -5.91 -1.28 36.72
N GLU A 277 -6.82 -0.93 37.64
CA GLU A 277 -7.52 0.36 37.63
C GLU A 277 -6.55 1.53 37.76
N SER A 278 -5.51 1.42 38.60
CA SER A 278 -4.47 2.43 38.72
C SER A 278 -3.66 2.57 37.42
N ALA A 279 -3.21 1.44 36.85
CA ALA A 279 -2.45 1.45 35.62
C ALA A 279 -3.27 1.97 34.41
N LEU A 280 -4.57 1.63 34.36
CA LEU A 280 -5.50 2.14 33.35
C LEU A 280 -5.65 3.67 33.46
N LYS A 281 -5.83 4.19 34.67
CA LYS A 281 -5.92 5.63 34.91
C LYS A 281 -4.63 6.35 34.50
N ASP A 282 -3.47 5.78 34.85
CA ASP A 282 -2.18 6.32 34.45
C ASP A 282 -2.01 6.38 32.92
N LEU A 283 -2.43 5.31 32.21
CA LEU A 283 -2.40 5.28 30.75
C LEU A 283 -3.37 6.32 30.14
N GLN A 284 -4.59 6.41 30.67
CA GLN A 284 -5.56 7.42 30.22
C GLN A 284 -5.07 8.85 30.45
N GLU A 285 -4.31 9.10 31.54
CA GLU A 285 -3.66 10.40 31.78
C GLU A 285 -2.55 10.67 30.76
N ALA A 286 -1.67 9.69 30.50
CA ALA A 286 -0.61 9.78 29.51
C ALA A 286 -1.16 10.03 28.09
N LEU A 287 -2.28 9.42 27.74
CA LEU A 287 -2.96 9.61 26.45
C LEU A 287 -3.51 11.03 26.24
N LYS A 288 -3.71 11.83 27.27
CA LYS A 288 -4.07 13.25 27.14
C LYS A 288 -2.88 14.12 26.69
N GLY A 289 -1.65 13.63 26.94
CA GLY A 289 -0.41 14.27 26.53
C GLY A 289 0.04 13.87 25.12
N SER A 290 1.22 14.36 24.72
CA SER A 290 1.87 14.05 23.44
C SER A 290 3.15 13.23 23.58
N ASP A 291 3.52 12.81 24.79
CA ASP A 291 4.73 12.04 25.05
C ASP A 291 4.50 10.55 24.76
N VAL A 292 4.93 10.11 23.59
CA VAL A 292 4.78 8.72 23.13
C VAL A 292 5.61 7.74 23.96
N ALA A 293 6.75 8.17 24.50
CA ALA A 293 7.58 7.31 25.34
C ALA A 293 6.85 7.01 26.67
N ALA A 294 6.21 8.03 27.26
CA ALA A 294 5.37 7.87 28.43
C ALA A 294 4.16 6.97 28.14
N ILE A 295 3.51 7.12 26.99
CA ILE A 295 2.38 6.27 26.58
C ILE A 295 2.81 4.80 26.50
N LYS A 296 3.90 4.49 25.79
CA LYS A 296 4.44 3.12 25.67
C LYS A 296 4.80 2.51 27.02
N ALA A 297 5.43 3.28 27.90
CA ALA A 297 5.77 2.81 29.25
C ALA A 297 4.52 2.49 30.10
N LYS A 298 3.46 3.32 29.99
CA LYS A 298 2.19 3.08 30.71
C LYS A 298 1.36 1.96 30.08
N GLU A 299 1.42 1.78 28.77
CA GLU A 299 0.84 0.63 28.07
C GLU A 299 1.45 -0.68 28.56
N GLU A 300 2.78 -0.76 28.63
CA GLU A 300 3.50 -1.94 29.15
C GLU A 300 3.16 -2.23 30.62
N ALA A 301 3.07 -1.18 31.44
CA ALA A 301 2.67 -1.31 32.83
C ALA A 301 1.24 -1.86 33.00
N LEU A 302 0.29 -1.40 32.15
CA LEU A 302 -1.08 -1.91 32.13
C LEU A 302 -1.12 -3.38 31.68
N MET A 303 -0.37 -3.75 30.64
CA MET A 303 -0.28 -5.14 30.18
C MET A 303 0.23 -6.06 31.28
N LYS A 304 1.29 -5.67 31.99
CA LYS A 304 1.81 -6.43 33.16
C LYS A 304 0.80 -6.55 34.28
N ALA A 305 0.04 -5.49 34.58
CA ALA A 305 -1.00 -5.51 35.58
C ALA A 305 -2.18 -6.44 35.22
N MET A 306 -2.44 -6.64 33.92
CA MET A 306 -3.49 -7.53 33.42
C MET A 306 -3.12 -9.02 33.47
N GLU A 307 -1.83 -9.39 33.44
CA GLU A 307 -1.40 -10.80 33.47
C GLU A 307 -2.00 -11.64 34.60
N PRO A 308 -2.04 -11.17 35.89
CA PRO A 308 -2.63 -11.94 36.97
C PRO A 308 -4.15 -12.11 36.85
N ILE A 309 -4.84 -11.17 36.17
CA ILE A 309 -6.28 -11.27 35.93
C ILE A 309 -6.55 -12.31 34.84
N ALA A 310 -5.78 -12.24 33.72
CA ALA A 310 -5.88 -13.22 32.66
C ALA A 310 -5.66 -14.65 33.17
N GLN A 311 -4.63 -14.87 33.98
CA GLN A 311 -4.38 -16.18 34.62
C GLN A 311 -5.53 -16.64 35.54
N ALA A 312 -6.12 -15.72 36.32
CA ALA A 312 -7.24 -16.05 37.21
C ALA A 312 -8.51 -16.42 36.45
N MET A 313 -8.79 -15.74 35.35
CA MET A 313 -9.93 -16.03 34.46
C MET A 313 -9.78 -17.38 33.76
N TYR A 314 -8.57 -17.70 33.26
CA TYR A 314 -8.28 -19.02 32.69
C TYR A 314 -8.38 -20.15 33.72
N ALA A 315 -7.92 -19.95 34.95
CA ALA A 315 -8.04 -20.92 36.01
C ALA A 315 -9.50 -21.21 36.43
N GLN A 316 -10.37 -20.21 36.39
CA GLN A 316 -11.81 -20.37 36.67
C GLN A 316 -12.55 -21.08 35.53
N GLN A 317 -12.21 -20.82 34.27
CA GLN A 317 -12.79 -21.53 33.12
C GLN A 317 -12.34 -23.00 33.05
N GLY A 318 -11.11 -23.31 33.46
CA GLY A 318 -10.60 -24.69 33.53
C GLY A 318 -11.24 -25.52 34.60
N ALA A 319 -11.80 -24.92 35.67
CA ALA A 319 -12.46 -25.63 36.75
C ALA A 319 -13.95 -25.95 36.51
N THR A 320 -14.60 -25.33 35.51
CA THR A 320 -16.01 -25.56 35.19
C THR A 320 -16.24 -26.26 33.83
N GLY A 321 -15.19 -26.66 33.12
CA GLY A 321 -15.27 -27.18 31.75
C GLY A 321 -14.78 -28.60 31.54
N ALA A 322 -15.20 -29.56 32.39
CA ALA A 322 -15.10 -30.97 32.03
C ALA A 322 -16.47 -31.48 31.52
N GLN A 323 -16.98 -30.96 30.41
CA GLN A 323 -17.89 -31.63 29.47
C GLN A 323 -18.27 -30.70 28.32
N GLY A 324 -17.68 -30.96 27.16
CA GLY A 324 -18.29 -30.76 25.83
C GLY A 324 -18.46 -29.35 25.30
N ALA A 325 -17.48 -28.81 24.60
CA ALA A 325 -17.63 -28.10 23.34
C ALA A 325 -16.28 -27.47 22.93
N GLY A 326 -15.87 -27.63 21.71
CA GLY A 326 -14.58 -27.19 21.19
C GLY A 326 -14.37 -25.68 21.24
N PRO A 327 -13.12 -25.21 21.21
CA PRO A 327 -12.76 -23.82 21.44
C PRO A 327 -12.99 -22.97 20.18
N GLN A 328 -13.89 -22.00 20.28
CA GLN A 328 -13.94 -20.85 19.38
C GLN A 328 -13.59 -19.59 20.18
N GLY A 329 -12.52 -18.90 19.79
CA GLY A 329 -12.20 -17.54 20.21
C GLY A 329 -11.16 -17.39 21.32
N GLY A 330 -9.96 -17.88 21.13
CA GLY A 330 -8.80 -17.55 21.99
C GLY A 330 -8.15 -16.23 21.57
N PHE A 331 -8.15 -15.26 22.46
CA PHE A 331 -7.36 -14.03 22.38
C PHE A 331 -5.86 -14.38 22.39
N ASN A 332 -5.15 -14.10 21.30
CA ASN A 332 -3.70 -14.22 21.21
C ASN A 332 -3.07 -12.83 20.99
N PRO A 333 -2.51 -12.18 22.02
CA PRO A 333 -1.86 -10.89 21.89
C PRO A 333 -0.40 -11.05 21.46
N GLY A 334 -0.16 -11.54 20.25
CA GLY A 334 1.23 -11.71 19.82
C GLY A 334 1.43 -12.47 18.52
N ALA A 335 0.53 -12.34 17.57
CA ALA A 335 0.75 -12.95 16.25
C ALA A 335 0.52 -11.95 15.13
N ASP A 336 1.48 -11.06 14.98
CA ASP A 336 1.74 -10.40 13.70
C ASP A 336 3.25 -10.50 13.42
N ALA A 337 3.66 -11.71 13.03
CA ALA A 337 4.93 -11.95 12.35
C ALA A 337 4.68 -13.17 11.46
N GLY A 338 4.60 -12.88 10.16
CA GLY A 338 4.32 -13.80 9.07
C GLY A 338 4.90 -15.20 9.21
N THR A 339 4.01 -16.14 9.41
CA THR A 339 4.27 -17.54 9.10
C THR A 339 3.64 -17.85 7.74
N PRO A 340 4.39 -18.42 6.79
CA PRO A 340 3.82 -18.84 5.53
C PRO A 340 2.77 -19.96 5.73
N PRO A 341 1.71 -20.00 4.91
CA PRO A 341 0.69 -21.03 5.01
C PRO A 341 1.32 -22.42 4.78
N PRO A 342 0.81 -23.47 5.43
CA PRO A 342 1.29 -24.82 5.23
C PRO A 342 1.07 -25.26 3.77
N PRO A 343 1.94 -26.12 3.20
CA PRO A 343 1.80 -26.56 1.83
C PRO A 343 0.49 -27.31 1.64
N HIS A 344 -0.23 -26.97 0.59
CA HIS A 344 -1.41 -27.69 0.13
C HIS A 344 -1.03 -29.14 -0.18
N GLU A 345 -1.65 -30.09 0.52
CA GLU A 345 -1.62 -31.49 0.10
C GLU A 345 -2.31 -31.60 -1.28
N GLU A 346 -1.59 -32.13 -2.24
CA GLU A 346 -2.13 -32.52 -3.55
C GLU A 346 -3.23 -33.58 -3.36
N PRO A 347 -4.37 -33.46 -4.05
CA PRO A 347 -5.36 -34.54 -4.04
C PRO A 347 -4.80 -35.74 -4.81
N LYS A 348 -4.85 -36.89 -4.16
CA LYS A 348 -4.52 -38.20 -4.72
C LYS A 348 -5.27 -38.45 -6.03
N LYS A 349 -4.53 -38.80 -7.08
CA LYS A 349 -5.03 -39.31 -8.34
C LYS A 349 -5.99 -40.50 -8.11
N GLY A 350 -7.23 -40.31 -8.49
CA GLY A 350 -8.19 -41.39 -8.71
C GLY A 350 -8.37 -41.56 -10.21
N ASN A 351 -8.41 -42.85 -10.62
CA ASN A 351 -8.38 -43.41 -11.95
C ASN A 351 -9.35 -42.84 -12.98
N ASP A 352 -8.84 -42.79 -14.18
CA ASP A 352 -9.40 -43.09 -15.51
C ASP A 352 -10.93 -42.96 -15.73
N ASP A 353 -11.29 -42.00 -16.56
CA ASP A 353 -12.09 -42.26 -17.78
C ASP A 353 -11.96 -41.01 -18.69
N ALA A 354 -11.04 -41.14 -19.67
CA ALA A 354 -10.91 -40.15 -20.75
C ALA A 354 -11.99 -40.43 -21.79
N VAL A 355 -12.90 -39.46 -21.98
CA VAL A 355 -13.80 -39.42 -23.14
C VAL A 355 -13.20 -38.45 -24.15
N ASP A 356 -12.69 -38.98 -25.25
CA ASP A 356 -12.27 -38.26 -26.43
C ASP A 356 -13.48 -37.54 -27.06
N ALA A 357 -13.43 -36.23 -27.15
CA ALA A 357 -14.39 -35.42 -27.91
C ALA A 357 -13.73 -34.96 -29.19
N ASP A 358 -14.08 -35.63 -30.27
CA ASP A 358 -13.69 -35.33 -31.66
C ASP A 358 -14.47 -34.07 -32.12
N PHE A 359 -13.75 -32.97 -32.41
CA PHE A 359 -14.34 -31.78 -33.02
C PHE A 359 -13.94 -31.66 -34.48
N THR A 360 -14.80 -32.02 -35.39
CA THR A 360 -14.71 -31.70 -36.80
C THR A 360 -15.17 -30.24 -37.07
N MET A 361 -14.24 -29.43 -37.60
CA MET A 361 -14.56 -28.11 -38.18
C MET A 361 -15.36 -28.30 -39.51
N LYS A 362 -16.39 -27.54 -39.66
CA LYS A 362 -16.97 -27.11 -40.93
C LYS A 362 -16.87 -25.59 -41.05
#